data_a2f72700dfd459a39729ebc084e5adea
#
_entry.id   a2f72700dfd459a39729ebc084e5adea
#
_cell.length_a   1.000
_cell.length_b   1.000
_cell.length_c   1.000
_cell.angle_alpha   90.00
_cell.angle_beta   90.00
_cell.angle_gamma   90.00
#
_symmetry.space_group_name_H-M   'P 1'
#
loop_
_entity.id
_entity.type
_entity.pdbx_description
1 polymer ?
#
loop_
_entity_poly.entity_id
_entity_poly.type
_entity_poly.pdbx_seq_one_letter_code
_entity_poly.pdbx_strand_id
1 'polypeptide(L)'
;MLDWYFLTFFGDSMLLLPCALILFVALIAPRATRTAGWQWALIFGCAGGMVCASKLAFMGWGIGIERYDFTGFSGHSALAASIWPVFLWTLTGRCSHAGRTLALVVGYVLPLTIGLSRLAIQVHSPSEVVSGLVLGYMASTLFLWLQRGKPRPQLSLPRIAIALALPLVLMGVRQPAPTQGLLEHIAIALAHIDHPYTRADLHHLKDTP
;
A
#
# COMPACT_ATOMS: atom_id res chain seq x y z
N MET A 1 -0.03 20.88 -16.01
CA MET A 1 1.07 20.44 -15.10
C MET A 1 0.52 19.29 -14.29
N LEU A 2 1.21 18.14 -14.20
CA LEU A 2 0.74 16.99 -13.45
C LEU A 2 0.76 17.35 -11.95
N ASP A 3 -0.39 17.22 -11.28
CA ASP A 3 -0.45 17.46 -9.83
C ASP A 3 0.01 16.20 -9.09
N TRP A 4 1.25 16.21 -8.64
CA TRP A 4 1.85 15.08 -7.90
C TRP A 4 1.13 14.79 -6.58
N TYR A 5 0.56 15.79 -5.93
CA TYR A 5 -0.24 15.63 -4.72
C TYR A 5 -1.56 14.91 -5.00
N PHE A 6 -2.16 15.15 -6.16
CA PHE A 6 -3.34 14.41 -6.60
C PHE A 6 -3.02 12.93 -6.84
N LEU A 7 -1.90 12.63 -7.50
CA LEU A 7 -1.48 11.24 -7.76
C LEU A 7 -1.14 10.51 -6.47
N THR A 8 -0.41 11.16 -5.55
CA THR A 8 0.00 10.54 -4.29
C THR A 8 -1.19 10.16 -3.40
N PHE A 9 -2.34 10.85 -3.53
CA PHE A 9 -3.56 10.54 -2.81
C PHE A 9 -4.04 9.10 -3.07
N PHE A 10 -3.88 8.58 -4.30
CA PHE A 10 -4.26 7.20 -4.62
C PHE A 10 -3.35 6.14 -3.95
N GLY A 11 -2.30 6.55 -3.30
CA GLY A 11 -1.44 5.73 -2.44
C GLY A 11 -1.65 5.95 -0.95
N ASP A 12 -2.47 6.92 -0.56
CA ASP A 12 -2.68 7.28 0.83
C ASP A 12 -3.43 6.19 1.60
N SER A 13 -3.01 5.94 2.83
CA SER A 13 -3.63 4.93 3.70
C SER A 13 -5.07 5.28 4.08
N MET A 14 -5.45 6.58 4.13
CA MET A 14 -6.84 7.00 4.33
C MET A 14 -7.77 6.50 3.22
N LEU A 15 -7.26 6.36 2.00
CA LEU A 15 -8.00 5.77 0.89
C LEU A 15 -7.84 4.25 0.83
N LEU A 16 -6.59 3.77 0.93
CA LEU A 16 -6.29 2.38 0.62
C LEU A 16 -6.72 1.40 1.71
N LEU A 17 -6.71 1.78 2.99
CA LEU A 17 -7.18 0.88 4.05
C LEU A 17 -8.70 0.63 3.99
N PRO A 18 -9.56 1.64 3.78
CA PRO A 18 -10.97 1.39 3.47
C PRO A 18 -11.17 0.54 2.20
N CYS A 19 -10.41 0.79 1.12
CA CYS A 19 -10.46 -0.06 -0.08
C CYS A 19 -10.06 -1.52 0.24
N ALA A 20 -9.04 -1.71 1.08
CA ALA A 20 -8.61 -3.02 1.54
C ALA A 20 -9.72 -3.74 2.34
N LEU A 21 -10.43 -3.02 3.20
CA LEU A 21 -11.55 -3.56 3.95
C LEU A 21 -12.70 -3.97 3.03
N ILE A 22 -13.07 -3.12 2.07
CA ILE A 22 -14.09 -3.45 1.06
C ILE A 22 -13.69 -4.68 0.27
N LEU A 23 -12.43 -4.75 -0.16
CA LEU A 23 -11.89 -5.89 -0.89
C LEU A 23 -11.99 -7.17 -0.06
N PHE A 24 -11.58 -7.12 1.21
CA PHE A 24 -11.70 -8.24 2.13
C PHE A 24 -13.16 -8.72 2.26
N VAL A 25 -14.09 -7.80 2.52
CA VAL A 25 -15.53 -8.12 2.63
C VAL A 25 -16.07 -8.69 1.32
N ALA A 26 -15.67 -8.12 0.18
CA ALA A 26 -16.09 -8.60 -1.15
C ALA A 26 -15.63 -10.03 -1.44
N LEU A 27 -14.45 -10.41 -0.95
CA LEU A 27 -13.87 -11.74 -1.11
C LEU A 27 -14.43 -12.75 -0.11
N ILE A 28 -14.65 -12.37 1.15
CA ILE A 28 -15.04 -13.30 2.22
C ILE A 28 -16.56 -13.58 2.25
N ALA A 29 -17.39 -12.64 1.83
CA ALA A 29 -18.83 -12.76 1.90
C ALA A 29 -19.39 -13.91 1.05
N PRO A 30 -18.98 -14.15 -0.21
CA PRO A 30 -19.44 -15.30 -0.96
C PRO A 30 -18.72 -16.57 -0.51
N ARG A 31 -19.47 -17.66 -0.28
CA ARG A 31 -18.86 -18.94 0.14
C ARG A 31 -17.79 -19.43 -0.82
N ALA A 32 -17.97 -19.24 -2.13
CA ALA A 32 -17.04 -19.69 -3.18
C ALA A 32 -15.67 -18.99 -3.15
N THR A 33 -15.57 -17.78 -2.61
CA THR A 33 -14.34 -16.98 -2.58
C THR A 33 -13.81 -16.73 -1.16
N ARG A 34 -14.42 -17.32 -0.14
CA ARG A 34 -14.06 -17.08 1.27
C ARG A 34 -12.60 -17.41 1.58
N THR A 35 -12.09 -18.52 1.05
CA THR A 35 -10.67 -18.89 1.19
C THR A 35 -9.75 -17.84 0.54
N ALA A 36 -10.15 -17.28 -0.61
CA ALA A 36 -9.41 -16.20 -1.25
C ALA A 36 -9.35 -14.95 -0.36
N GLY A 37 -10.45 -14.63 0.33
CA GLY A 37 -10.47 -13.50 1.28
C GLY A 37 -9.44 -13.67 2.40
N TRP A 38 -9.35 -14.84 3.03
CA TRP A 38 -8.35 -15.11 4.06
C TRP A 38 -6.93 -15.15 3.53
N GLN A 39 -6.72 -15.74 2.34
CA GLN A 39 -5.40 -15.73 1.69
C GLN A 39 -4.94 -14.31 1.41
N TRP A 40 -5.84 -13.44 0.89
CA TRP A 40 -5.52 -12.04 0.65
C TRP A 40 -5.21 -11.29 1.93
N ALA A 41 -6.03 -11.46 2.98
CA ALA A 41 -5.81 -10.81 4.28
C ALA A 41 -4.46 -11.18 4.90
N LEU A 42 -4.07 -12.46 4.81
CA LEU A 42 -2.78 -12.92 5.30
C LEU A 42 -1.62 -12.32 4.50
N ILE A 43 -1.66 -12.41 3.16
CA ILE A 43 -0.60 -11.88 2.28
C ILE A 43 -0.46 -10.37 2.45
N PHE A 44 -1.58 -9.64 2.42
CA PHE A 44 -1.61 -8.19 2.63
C PHE A 44 -1.15 -7.81 4.03
N GLY A 45 -1.59 -8.52 5.06
CA GLY A 45 -1.18 -8.31 6.44
C GLY A 45 0.32 -8.54 6.66
N CYS A 46 0.90 -9.58 6.04
CA CYS A 46 2.35 -9.80 6.05
C CYS A 46 3.11 -8.66 5.39
N ALA A 47 2.68 -8.22 4.19
CA ALA A 47 3.33 -7.11 3.50
C ALA A 47 3.22 -5.79 4.30
N GLY A 48 2.04 -5.48 4.83
CA GLY A 48 1.83 -4.32 5.71
C GLY A 48 2.65 -4.39 7.00
N GLY A 49 2.72 -5.59 7.61
CA GLY A 49 3.57 -5.85 8.78
C GLY A 49 5.05 -5.60 8.51
N MET A 50 5.56 -6.01 7.34
CA MET A 50 6.95 -5.74 6.93
C MET A 50 7.20 -4.23 6.76
N VAL A 51 6.25 -3.49 6.16
CA VAL A 51 6.34 -2.02 6.05
C VAL A 51 6.41 -1.39 7.45
N CYS A 52 5.50 -1.75 8.34
CA CYS A 52 5.48 -1.24 9.72
C CYS A 52 6.76 -1.60 10.47
N ALA A 53 7.19 -2.87 10.42
CA ALA A 53 8.38 -3.33 11.10
C ALA A 53 9.65 -2.59 10.63
N SER A 54 9.81 -2.38 9.31
CA SER A 54 10.97 -1.64 8.78
C SER A 54 11.00 -0.18 9.25
N LYS A 55 9.85 0.48 9.29
CA LYS A 55 9.75 1.86 9.79
C LYS A 55 9.99 1.94 11.29
N LEU A 56 9.39 1.04 12.07
CA LEU A 56 9.62 0.99 13.51
C LEU A 56 11.08 0.70 13.85
N ALA A 57 11.73 -0.21 13.12
CA ALA A 57 13.15 -0.51 13.30
C ALA A 57 14.03 0.72 13.07
N PHE A 58 13.70 1.53 12.06
CA PHE A 58 14.42 2.78 11.85
C PHE A 58 14.07 3.84 12.90
N MET A 59 12.79 4.15 13.09
CA MET A 59 12.37 5.22 13.99
C MET A 59 12.71 4.94 15.46
N GLY A 60 12.70 3.67 15.88
CA GLY A 60 12.99 3.28 17.26
C GLY A 60 14.49 3.05 17.54
N TRP A 61 15.23 2.53 16.57
CA TRP A 61 16.59 2.05 16.81
C TRP A 61 17.63 2.55 15.78
N GLY A 62 17.26 3.45 14.86
CA GLY A 62 18.14 3.97 13.84
C GLY A 62 18.56 2.94 12.79
N ILE A 63 17.89 1.77 12.70
CA ILE A 63 18.26 0.69 11.77
C ILE A 63 17.87 1.08 10.35
N GLY A 64 18.80 1.65 9.62
CA GLY A 64 18.67 2.08 8.22
C GLY A 64 19.89 1.71 7.39
N ILE A 65 19.85 2.01 6.09
CA ILE A 65 20.99 1.77 5.17
C ILE A 65 21.38 3.10 4.52
N GLU A 66 22.36 3.78 5.11
CA GLU A 66 22.83 5.10 4.70
C GLU A 66 23.21 5.15 3.21
N ARG A 67 23.97 4.16 2.71
CA ARG A 67 24.39 4.09 1.30
C ARG A 67 23.25 4.22 0.30
N TYR A 68 22.06 3.77 0.67
CA TYR A 68 20.86 3.79 -0.17
C TYR A 68 19.83 4.81 0.30
N ASP A 69 20.14 5.60 1.31
CA ASP A 69 19.21 6.53 1.96
C ASP A 69 17.89 5.84 2.35
N PHE A 70 18.00 4.62 2.91
CA PHE A 70 16.87 3.75 3.21
C PHE A 70 16.55 3.81 4.70
N THR A 71 15.36 4.32 5.02
CA THR A 71 14.82 4.43 6.39
C THR A 71 13.61 3.50 6.61
N GLY A 72 13.20 2.76 5.59
CA GLY A 72 12.10 1.81 5.61
C GLY A 72 11.32 1.82 4.29
N PHE A 73 10.46 0.83 4.08
CA PHE A 73 9.67 0.74 2.87
C PHE A 73 8.71 1.93 2.72
N SER A 74 8.55 2.46 1.50
CA SER A 74 7.53 3.45 1.20
C SER A 74 6.13 2.83 1.35
N GLY A 75 5.39 3.28 2.39
CA GLY A 75 4.05 2.77 2.67
C GLY A 75 3.05 3.02 1.53
N HIS A 76 3.07 4.23 0.92
CA HIS A 76 2.22 4.54 -0.23
C HIS A 76 2.47 3.60 -1.41
N SER A 77 3.74 3.35 -1.73
CA SER A 77 4.12 2.46 -2.83
C SER A 77 3.72 1.01 -2.56
N ALA A 78 4.00 0.51 -1.35
CA ALA A 78 3.69 -0.86 -0.96
C ALA A 78 2.18 -1.12 -0.89
N LEU A 79 1.41 -0.23 -0.25
CA LEU A 79 -0.05 -0.36 -0.16
C LEU A 79 -0.70 -0.28 -1.55
N ALA A 80 -0.30 0.71 -2.36
CA ALA A 80 -0.83 0.86 -3.71
C ALA A 80 -0.58 -0.40 -4.55
N ALA A 81 0.65 -0.91 -4.57
CA ALA A 81 1.02 -2.10 -5.33
C ALA A 81 0.38 -3.40 -4.80
N SER A 82 0.08 -3.48 -3.50
CA SER A 82 -0.64 -4.61 -2.91
C SER A 82 -2.13 -4.59 -3.25
N ILE A 83 -2.75 -3.42 -3.30
CA ILE A 83 -4.22 -3.28 -3.34
C ILE A 83 -4.73 -3.10 -4.77
N TRP A 84 -4.22 -2.14 -5.55
CA TRP A 84 -4.82 -1.78 -6.84
C TRP A 84 -4.94 -2.95 -7.83
N PRO A 85 -3.93 -3.82 -8.03
CA PRO A 85 -4.07 -4.96 -8.95
C PRO A 85 -5.20 -5.90 -8.54
N VAL A 86 -5.32 -6.20 -7.25
CA VAL A 86 -6.33 -7.12 -6.71
C VAL A 86 -7.71 -6.48 -6.69
N PHE A 87 -7.77 -5.19 -6.36
CA PHE A 87 -9.03 -4.43 -6.32
C PHE A 87 -9.67 -4.36 -7.70
N LEU A 88 -8.92 -3.95 -8.72
CA LEU A 88 -9.42 -3.88 -10.09
C LEU A 88 -9.72 -5.26 -10.68
N TRP A 89 -8.93 -6.30 -10.34
CA TRP A 89 -9.24 -7.68 -10.70
C TRP A 89 -10.59 -8.15 -10.11
N THR A 90 -10.88 -7.75 -8.88
CA THR A 90 -12.12 -8.10 -8.18
C THR A 90 -13.33 -7.39 -8.78
N LEU A 91 -13.20 -6.10 -9.10
CA LEU A 91 -14.28 -5.29 -9.69
C LEU A 91 -14.68 -5.77 -11.09
N THR A 92 -13.73 -6.30 -11.86
CA THR A 92 -13.93 -6.68 -13.26
C THR A 92 -14.30 -8.15 -13.47
N GLY A 93 -14.76 -8.84 -12.43
CA GLY A 93 -15.17 -10.24 -12.52
C GLY A 93 -16.22 -10.54 -13.62
N ARG A 94 -17.10 -9.59 -13.93
CA ARG A 94 -18.15 -9.66 -14.95
C ARG A 94 -17.77 -9.08 -16.31
N CYS A 95 -16.60 -8.46 -16.44
CA CYS A 95 -16.16 -7.81 -17.67
C CYS A 95 -15.68 -8.83 -18.73
N SER A 96 -15.61 -8.38 -19.98
CA SER A 96 -14.97 -9.11 -21.07
C SER A 96 -13.49 -9.39 -20.79
N HIS A 97 -12.88 -10.29 -21.54
CA HIS A 97 -11.44 -10.56 -21.40
C HIS A 97 -10.60 -9.30 -21.56
N ALA A 98 -10.88 -8.49 -22.58
CA ALA A 98 -10.17 -7.23 -22.82
C ALA A 98 -10.33 -6.24 -21.65
N GLY A 99 -11.54 -6.10 -21.09
CA GLY A 99 -11.78 -5.24 -19.92
C GLY A 99 -11.01 -5.69 -18.68
N ARG A 100 -10.91 -7.01 -18.46
CA ARG A 100 -10.12 -7.58 -17.35
C ARG A 100 -8.62 -7.35 -17.53
N THR A 101 -8.11 -7.50 -18.75
CA THR A 101 -6.69 -7.25 -19.06
C THR A 101 -6.37 -5.79 -18.86
N LEU A 102 -7.21 -4.86 -19.38
CA LEU A 102 -7.03 -3.43 -19.18
C LEU A 102 -7.02 -3.07 -17.69
N ALA A 103 -7.95 -3.60 -16.91
CA ALA A 103 -8.02 -3.34 -15.47
C ALA A 103 -6.76 -3.83 -14.74
N LEU A 104 -6.22 -4.99 -15.10
CA LEU A 104 -4.95 -5.47 -14.54
C LEU A 104 -3.79 -4.57 -14.93
N VAL A 105 -3.68 -4.16 -16.20
CA VAL A 105 -2.65 -3.23 -16.65
C VAL A 105 -2.72 -1.92 -15.85
N VAL A 106 -3.91 -1.33 -15.72
CA VAL A 106 -4.11 -0.13 -14.90
C VAL A 106 -3.73 -0.38 -13.44
N GLY A 107 -4.12 -1.53 -12.88
CA GLY A 107 -3.81 -1.91 -11.51
C GLY A 107 -2.31 -2.01 -11.22
N TYR A 108 -1.52 -2.44 -12.19
CA TYR A 108 -0.05 -2.51 -12.07
C TYR A 108 0.65 -1.19 -12.44
N VAL A 109 0.11 -0.40 -13.35
CA VAL A 109 0.72 0.88 -13.77
C VAL A 109 0.47 1.99 -12.74
N LEU A 110 -0.73 2.04 -12.15
CA LEU A 110 -1.09 3.08 -11.18
C LEU A 110 -0.13 3.16 -9.98
N PRO A 111 0.29 2.05 -9.31
CA PRO A 111 1.28 2.12 -8.23
C PRO A 111 2.65 2.65 -8.67
N LEU A 112 3.06 2.44 -9.93
CA LEU A 112 4.30 3.03 -10.45
C LEU A 112 4.20 4.55 -10.49
N THR A 113 3.08 5.10 -10.98
CA THR A 113 2.88 6.56 -11.02
C THR A 113 2.79 7.15 -9.60
N ILE A 114 2.20 6.41 -8.65
CA ILE A 114 2.18 6.78 -7.24
C ILE A 114 3.60 6.78 -6.66
N GLY A 115 4.40 5.74 -6.93
CA GLY A 115 5.80 5.70 -6.52
C GLY A 115 6.61 6.88 -7.07
N LEU A 116 6.44 7.21 -8.35
CA LEU A 116 7.06 8.38 -8.96
C LEU A 116 6.63 9.69 -8.29
N SER A 117 5.36 9.81 -7.90
CA SER A 117 4.89 11.00 -7.18
C SER A 117 5.60 11.19 -5.83
N ARG A 118 5.95 10.07 -5.12
CA ARG A 118 6.69 10.13 -3.84
C ARG A 118 8.11 10.64 -4.01
N LEU A 119 8.74 10.33 -5.16
CA LEU A 119 10.05 10.87 -5.52
C LEU A 119 9.94 12.35 -5.92
N ALA A 120 8.94 12.70 -6.71
CA ALA A 120 8.74 14.07 -7.21
C ALA A 120 8.48 15.08 -6.08
N ILE A 121 7.77 14.68 -5.01
CA ILE A 121 7.54 15.53 -3.83
C ILE A 121 8.61 15.34 -2.75
N GLN A 122 9.70 14.60 -3.03
CA GLN A 122 10.90 14.44 -2.19
C GLN A 122 10.65 13.91 -0.76
N VAL A 123 9.64 13.06 -0.58
CA VAL A 123 9.33 12.48 0.76
C VAL A 123 9.90 11.07 0.95
N HIS A 124 10.41 10.45 -0.11
CA HIS A 124 11.03 9.13 -0.08
C HIS A 124 12.24 9.06 -0.99
N SER A 125 13.22 8.22 -0.62
CA SER A 125 14.34 7.89 -1.50
C SER A 125 13.93 6.87 -2.58
N PRO A 126 14.70 6.76 -3.68
CA PRO A 126 14.46 5.75 -4.71
C PRO A 126 14.44 4.31 -4.17
N SER A 127 15.32 4.00 -3.23
CA SER A 127 15.42 2.68 -2.60
C SER A 127 14.15 2.30 -1.83
N GLU A 128 13.57 3.26 -1.09
CA GLU A 128 12.33 3.08 -0.34
C GLU A 128 11.12 2.87 -1.25
N VAL A 129 11.05 3.63 -2.35
CA VAL A 129 9.97 3.50 -3.34
C VAL A 129 10.07 2.18 -4.08
N VAL A 130 11.25 1.82 -4.60
CA VAL A 130 11.45 0.59 -5.36
C VAL A 130 11.18 -0.63 -4.47
N SER A 131 11.74 -0.67 -3.28
CA SER A 131 11.53 -1.79 -2.34
C SER A 131 10.07 -1.90 -1.90
N GLY A 132 9.38 -0.78 -1.67
CA GLY A 132 7.95 -0.75 -1.38
C GLY A 132 7.10 -1.28 -2.54
N LEU A 133 7.38 -0.86 -3.79
CA LEU A 133 6.72 -1.38 -4.99
C LEU A 133 6.96 -2.88 -5.16
N VAL A 134 8.20 -3.34 -5.01
CA VAL A 134 8.54 -4.77 -5.11
C VAL A 134 7.75 -5.59 -4.10
N LEU A 135 7.76 -5.18 -2.82
CA LEU A 135 7.01 -5.85 -1.76
C LEU A 135 5.52 -5.93 -2.08
N GLY A 136 4.91 -4.79 -2.48
CA GLY A 136 3.49 -4.73 -2.82
C GLY A 136 3.12 -5.55 -4.05
N TYR A 137 3.95 -5.52 -5.11
CA TYR A 137 3.73 -6.33 -6.29
C TYR A 137 3.92 -7.83 -6.02
N MET A 138 4.86 -8.22 -5.17
CA MET A 138 4.98 -9.60 -4.74
C MET A 138 3.70 -10.06 -4.05
N ALA A 139 3.14 -9.26 -3.14
CA ALA A 139 1.91 -9.57 -2.45
C ALA A 139 0.71 -9.72 -3.42
N SER A 140 0.47 -8.74 -4.28
CA SER A 140 -0.64 -8.76 -5.23
C SER A 140 -0.48 -9.87 -6.28
N THR A 141 0.72 -10.07 -6.82
CA THR A 141 1.00 -11.10 -7.82
C THR A 141 0.88 -12.50 -7.24
N LEU A 142 1.40 -12.74 -6.04
CA LEU A 142 1.25 -14.01 -5.34
C LEU A 142 -0.23 -14.33 -5.12
N PHE A 143 -1.02 -13.36 -4.63
CA PHE A 143 -2.44 -13.56 -4.47
C PHE A 143 -3.13 -13.91 -5.79
N LEU A 144 -2.92 -13.12 -6.84
CA LEU A 144 -3.53 -13.37 -8.16
C LEU A 144 -3.10 -14.70 -8.77
N TRP A 145 -1.85 -15.12 -8.53
CA TRP A 145 -1.36 -16.43 -8.94
C TRP A 145 -2.11 -17.56 -8.21
N LEU A 146 -2.32 -17.45 -6.91
CA LEU A 146 -3.10 -18.40 -6.10
C LEU A 146 -4.58 -18.48 -6.54
N GLN A 147 -5.11 -17.45 -7.20
CA GLN A 147 -6.48 -17.43 -7.71
C GLN A 147 -6.60 -17.90 -9.16
N ARG A 148 -5.50 -18.29 -9.83
CA ARG A 148 -5.56 -18.85 -11.19
C ARG A 148 -6.43 -20.09 -11.23
N GLY A 149 -7.33 -20.17 -12.22
CA GLY A 149 -8.26 -21.31 -12.38
C GLY A 149 -9.39 -21.38 -11.35
N LYS A 150 -9.47 -20.46 -10.37
CA LYS A 150 -10.54 -20.44 -9.37
C LYS A 150 -11.68 -19.48 -9.77
N PRO A 151 -12.89 -19.68 -9.22
CA PRO A 151 -14.01 -18.78 -9.43
C PRO A 151 -13.65 -17.35 -9.03
N ARG A 152 -13.95 -16.39 -9.90
CA ARG A 152 -13.76 -14.96 -9.62
C ARG A 152 -14.94 -14.41 -8.81
N PRO A 153 -14.73 -13.47 -7.90
CA PRO A 153 -15.82 -12.78 -7.23
C PRO A 153 -16.66 -12.05 -8.27
N GLN A 154 -17.98 -12.23 -8.18
CA GLN A 154 -18.95 -11.55 -9.04
C GLN A 154 -19.71 -10.53 -8.19
N LEU A 155 -19.22 -9.32 -8.16
CA LEU A 155 -19.85 -8.25 -7.41
C LEU A 155 -21.14 -7.78 -8.11
N SER A 156 -22.18 -7.47 -7.33
CA SER A 156 -23.36 -6.79 -7.83
C SER A 156 -23.05 -5.33 -8.18
N LEU A 157 -23.81 -4.75 -9.12
CA LEU A 157 -23.62 -3.35 -9.51
C LEU A 157 -23.63 -2.36 -8.34
N PRO A 158 -24.54 -2.48 -7.32
CA PRO A 158 -24.49 -1.60 -6.15
C PRO A 158 -23.17 -1.70 -5.37
N ARG A 159 -22.60 -2.91 -5.22
CA ARG A 159 -21.34 -3.10 -4.51
C ARG A 159 -20.15 -2.50 -5.29
N ILE A 160 -20.16 -2.59 -6.62
CA ILE A 160 -19.18 -1.93 -7.48
C ILE A 160 -19.33 -0.40 -7.35
N ALA A 161 -20.57 0.13 -7.38
CA ALA A 161 -20.82 1.55 -7.23
C ALA A 161 -20.30 2.08 -5.87
N ILE A 162 -20.56 1.38 -4.77
CA ILE A 162 -20.05 1.73 -3.43
C ILE A 162 -18.52 1.72 -3.42
N ALA A 163 -17.91 0.68 -3.99
CA ALA A 163 -16.43 0.56 -4.02
C ALA A 163 -15.77 1.67 -4.83
N LEU A 164 -16.42 2.16 -5.89
CA LEU A 164 -15.92 3.28 -6.71
C LEU A 164 -16.24 4.65 -6.11
N ALA A 165 -17.39 4.79 -5.43
CA ALA A 165 -17.79 6.05 -4.80
C ALA A 165 -16.94 6.39 -3.58
N LEU A 166 -16.47 5.40 -2.81
CA LEU A 166 -15.68 5.62 -1.61
C LEU A 166 -14.41 6.45 -1.86
N PRO A 167 -13.56 6.13 -2.86
CA PRO A 167 -12.40 6.96 -3.20
C PRO A 167 -12.78 8.43 -3.48
N LEU A 168 -13.88 8.63 -4.21
CA LEU A 168 -14.35 9.99 -4.56
C LEU A 168 -14.81 10.77 -3.33
N VAL A 169 -15.50 10.12 -2.40
CA VAL A 169 -15.94 10.74 -1.14
C VAL A 169 -14.74 11.08 -0.27
N LEU A 170 -13.79 10.18 -0.12
CA LEU A 170 -12.58 10.39 0.68
C LEU A 170 -11.65 11.47 0.11
N MET A 171 -11.63 11.65 -1.22
CA MET A 171 -10.94 12.79 -1.84
C MET A 171 -11.41 14.15 -1.33
N GLY A 172 -12.69 14.26 -0.94
CA GLY A 172 -13.25 15.49 -0.36
C GLY A 172 -12.73 15.81 1.05
N VAL A 173 -12.24 14.80 1.79
CA VAL A 173 -11.88 14.96 3.22
C VAL A 173 -10.48 15.52 3.42
N ARG A 174 -9.59 15.44 2.45
CA ARG A 174 -8.21 16.02 2.40
C ARG A 174 -7.42 16.05 3.72
N GLN A 175 -7.60 15.09 4.60
CA GLN A 175 -6.79 14.98 5.82
C GLN A 175 -5.68 13.94 5.60
N PRO A 176 -4.42 14.25 5.99
CA PRO A 176 -3.35 13.26 5.96
C PRO A 176 -3.65 12.12 6.94
N ALA A 177 -3.30 10.90 6.54
CA ALA A 177 -3.51 9.74 7.39
C ALA A 177 -2.69 9.85 8.69
N PRO A 178 -3.27 9.56 9.85
CA PRO A 178 -2.57 9.58 11.13
C PRO A 178 -1.56 8.42 11.30
N THR A 179 -1.39 7.59 10.28
CA THR A 179 -0.57 6.36 10.34
C THR A 179 0.90 6.63 10.63
N GLN A 180 1.46 7.73 10.11
CA GLN A 180 2.86 8.09 10.38
C GLN A 180 3.04 8.47 11.86
N GLY A 181 2.22 9.36 12.39
CA GLY A 181 2.29 9.77 13.80
C GLY A 181 2.02 8.60 14.75
N LEU A 182 1.11 7.67 14.38
CA LEU A 182 0.89 6.45 15.16
C LEU A 182 2.16 5.59 15.24
N LEU A 183 2.87 5.40 14.12
CA LEU A 183 4.12 4.65 14.10
C LEU A 183 5.23 5.33 14.91
N GLU A 184 5.32 6.66 14.89
CA GLU A 184 6.24 7.44 15.71
C GLU A 184 5.99 7.23 17.21
N HIS A 185 4.74 7.33 17.65
CA HIS A 185 4.37 7.06 19.04
C HIS A 185 4.69 5.62 19.46
N ILE A 186 4.43 4.65 18.59
CA ILE A 186 4.76 3.24 18.85
C ILE A 186 6.29 3.06 18.95
N ALA A 187 7.06 3.67 18.05
CA ALA A 187 8.52 3.58 18.06
C ALA A 187 9.11 4.15 19.36
N ILE A 188 8.66 5.34 19.78
CA ILE A 188 9.04 6.00 21.03
C ILE A 188 8.75 5.07 22.22
N ALA A 189 7.52 4.52 22.27
CA ALA A 189 7.11 3.67 23.38
C ALA A 189 7.89 2.34 23.46
N LEU A 190 8.18 1.72 22.29
CA LEU A 190 8.89 0.45 22.23
C LEU A 190 10.40 0.58 22.47
N ALA A 191 11.01 1.64 21.98
CA ALA A 191 12.45 1.86 22.10
C ALA A 191 12.84 2.66 23.35
N HIS A 192 11.85 3.18 24.11
CA HIS A 192 12.05 4.02 25.30
C HIS A 192 12.94 5.25 25.03
N ILE A 193 12.70 5.94 23.91
CA ILE A 193 13.41 7.14 23.47
C ILE A 193 12.49 8.37 23.54
N ASP A 194 13.06 9.57 23.63
CA ASP A 194 12.29 10.81 23.72
C ASP A 194 11.74 11.28 22.37
N HIS A 195 12.42 10.93 21.27
CA HIS A 195 12.01 11.30 19.91
C HIS A 195 12.48 10.23 18.90
N PRO A 196 11.72 10.02 17.80
CA PRO A 196 12.06 9.02 16.81
C PRO A 196 13.29 9.43 16.00
N TYR A 197 14.09 8.45 15.55
CA TYR A 197 15.16 8.70 14.59
C TYR A 197 14.61 9.26 13.28
N THR A 198 15.32 10.25 12.75
CA THR A 198 15.00 10.95 11.50
C THR A 198 16.01 10.62 10.41
N ARG A 199 15.67 10.98 9.16
CA ARG A 199 16.62 10.82 8.03
C ARG A 199 17.93 11.61 8.23
N ALA A 200 17.88 12.75 8.92
CA ALA A 200 19.07 13.50 9.27
C ALA A 200 20.00 12.69 10.18
N ASP A 201 19.44 11.98 11.17
CA ASP A 201 20.22 11.13 12.07
C ASP A 201 20.90 9.98 11.33
N LEU A 202 20.29 9.42 10.28
CA LEU A 202 20.87 8.37 9.45
C LEU A 202 22.23 8.80 8.85
N HIS A 203 22.36 10.08 8.47
CA HIS A 203 23.58 10.64 7.88
C HIS A 203 24.56 11.16 8.92
N HIS A 204 24.15 11.42 10.16
CA HIS A 204 24.99 11.89 11.26
C HIS A 204 25.50 10.79 12.20
N LEU A 205 24.96 9.58 12.13
CA LEU A 205 25.36 8.46 13.01
C LEU A 205 26.84 8.03 12.87
N LYS A 206 27.57 8.53 11.85
CA LYS A 206 28.99 8.26 11.65
C LYS A 206 29.95 9.32 12.21
N ASP A 207 29.45 10.49 12.55
CA ASP A 207 30.30 11.61 13.00
C ASP A 207 30.57 11.57 14.51
N THR A 208 30.05 10.58 15.20
CA THR A 208 30.35 10.30 16.60
C THR A 208 31.37 9.17 16.69
N PRO A 209 32.63 9.47 17.18
CA PRO A 209 33.72 8.51 17.32
C PRO A 209 33.40 7.40 18.31
#